data_21c554c8236a77b57daa64cfa1ccf118
#
_entry.id   21c554c8236a77b57daa64cfa1ccf118
#
_cell.length_a   1.000
_cell.length_b   1.000
_cell.length_c   1.000
_cell.angle_alpha   90.00
_cell.angle_beta   90.00
_cell.angle_gamma   90.00
#
_symmetry.space_group_name_H-M   'P 1'
#
loop_
_entity.id
_entity.type
_entity.pdbx_description
1 polymer ?
#
loop_
_entity_poly.entity_id
_entity_poly.type
_entity_poly.pdbx_seq_one_letter_code
_entity_poly.pdbx_strand_id
1 'polypeptide(L)'
;LIDKAERDELNWNGEKRRAFKGIEFLQAMKLDNLDLSIGGNIFKDDGYRMGEITDRKRFNMNSTYKSKKIEGLSYSLNANYLNQSSGSTLIWNGLDEAYIPLDYSVSTSTGDTYNIDPSITYIKGNNRHSLRTRFLNVTNNNLTNGVDVGQSNSAKTYYADYQWQKNIEKYKLRITSGTTQEKVTANSDLFSGKNYKTNHSLYTQLDKKWNRLNISLGARYEGFRLHSEDKYFIGGDSINDFYAGKPVFRTGLNYQAAEATYVRASWGQGYRFPSMAELFISTNQSGLE
;
A
#
# COMPACT_ATOMS: atom_id res chain seq x y z
N LEU A 1 19.87 16.92 -17.71
CA LEU A 1 20.90 16.37 -18.59
C LEU A 1 21.97 15.72 -17.74
N ILE A 2 22.33 14.49 -18.05
CA ILE A 2 23.43 13.76 -17.41
C ILE A 2 24.66 13.96 -18.28
N ASP A 3 25.75 14.40 -17.67
CA ASP A 3 26.99 14.65 -18.39
C ASP A 3 27.62 13.34 -18.89
N LYS A 4 28.54 13.49 -19.86
CA LYS A 4 29.34 12.38 -20.34
C LYS A 4 30.10 11.74 -19.17
N ALA A 5 30.27 10.43 -19.19
CA ALA A 5 31.10 9.74 -18.21
C ALA A 5 32.53 10.34 -18.17
N GLU A 6 33.11 10.44 -16.97
CA GLU A 6 34.45 10.98 -16.78
C GLU A 6 35.53 10.11 -17.45
N ARG A 7 35.29 8.81 -17.59
CA ARG A 7 36.16 7.84 -18.26
C ARG A 7 35.49 7.30 -19.51
N ASP A 8 36.25 7.23 -20.59
CA ASP A 8 35.73 6.79 -21.90
C ASP A 8 35.20 5.35 -21.86
N GLU A 9 35.75 4.47 -21.02
CA GLU A 9 35.30 3.09 -20.83
C GLU A 9 33.91 3.01 -20.25
N LEU A 10 33.49 4.01 -19.49
CA LEU A 10 32.15 4.10 -18.92
C LEU A 10 31.12 4.72 -19.87
N ASN A 11 31.58 5.21 -21.04
CA ASN A 11 30.73 5.91 -22.00
C ASN A 11 30.02 4.95 -22.96
N TRP A 12 29.15 4.07 -22.41
CA TRP A 12 28.39 3.09 -23.18
C TRP A 12 27.40 3.69 -24.18
N ASN A 13 27.07 4.98 -24.04
CA ASN A 13 26.03 5.64 -24.82
C ASN A 13 26.60 6.51 -25.97
N GLY A 14 27.92 6.50 -26.16
CA GLY A 14 28.62 7.32 -27.16
C GLY A 14 28.42 8.82 -26.91
N GLU A 15 28.13 9.58 -27.94
CA GLU A 15 27.92 11.04 -27.85
C GLU A 15 26.49 11.43 -27.44
N LYS A 16 25.56 10.46 -27.29
CA LYS A 16 24.19 10.73 -26.91
C LYS A 16 24.11 11.10 -25.43
N ARG A 17 23.59 12.29 -25.15
CA ARG A 17 23.32 12.70 -23.78
C ARG A 17 22.04 12.04 -23.27
N ARG A 18 22.10 11.48 -22.08
CA ARG A 18 20.94 10.97 -21.37
C ARG A 18 20.18 12.13 -20.74
N ALA A 19 18.89 12.04 -20.68
CA ALA A 19 18.05 13.11 -20.16
C ALA A 19 16.88 12.56 -19.36
N PHE A 20 16.46 13.34 -18.39
CA PHE A 20 15.14 13.16 -17.80
C PHE A 20 14.26 14.37 -18.11
N LYS A 21 12.97 14.15 -18.24
CA LYS A 21 11.97 15.19 -18.50
C LYS A 21 10.64 14.83 -17.90
N GLY A 22 9.90 15.83 -17.51
CA GLY A 22 8.57 15.62 -16.97
C GLY A 22 7.75 16.88 -16.89
N ILE A 23 6.46 16.70 -16.72
CA ILE A 23 5.51 17.75 -16.43
C ILE A 23 4.62 17.29 -15.28
N GLU A 24 4.32 18.17 -14.38
CA GLU A 24 3.43 17.94 -13.25
C GLU A 24 2.42 19.08 -13.14
N PHE A 25 1.21 18.74 -12.79
CA PHE A 25 0.17 19.73 -12.47
C PHE A 25 -0.62 19.31 -11.23
N LEU A 26 -1.07 20.29 -10.49
CA LEU A 26 -2.01 20.13 -9.39
C LEU A 26 -2.95 21.33 -9.38
N GLN A 27 -4.25 21.07 -9.39
CA GLN A 27 -5.30 22.06 -9.21
C GLN A 27 -6.17 21.65 -8.04
N ALA A 28 -6.34 22.55 -7.09
CA ALA A 28 -7.27 22.40 -5.98
C ALA A 28 -8.30 23.55 -5.98
N MET A 29 -9.55 23.22 -5.76
CA MET A 29 -10.63 24.20 -5.74
C MET A 29 -11.69 23.84 -4.69
N LYS A 30 -12.33 24.86 -4.17
CA LYS A 30 -13.47 24.73 -3.30
C LYS A 30 -14.69 25.36 -3.97
N LEU A 31 -15.68 24.54 -4.25
CA LEU A 31 -16.93 24.91 -4.92
C LEU A 31 -18.07 24.70 -3.94
N ASP A 32 -18.40 25.75 -3.15
CA ASP A 32 -19.45 25.71 -2.12
C ASP A 32 -19.28 24.49 -1.17
N ASN A 33 -20.02 23.42 -1.41
CA ASN A 33 -19.99 22.21 -0.59
C ASN A 33 -19.06 21.11 -1.13
N LEU A 34 -18.40 21.35 -2.25
CA LEU A 34 -17.48 20.41 -2.89
C LEU A 34 -16.05 20.92 -2.80
N ASP A 35 -15.21 20.18 -2.11
CA ASP A 35 -13.75 20.33 -2.15
C ASP A 35 -13.22 19.33 -3.22
N LEU A 36 -12.48 19.82 -4.21
CA LEU A 36 -11.94 19.01 -5.31
C LEU A 36 -10.47 19.32 -5.51
N SER A 37 -9.67 18.26 -5.66
CA SER A 37 -8.27 18.34 -6.07
C SER A 37 -8.00 17.33 -7.17
N ILE A 38 -7.35 17.77 -8.25
CA ILE A 38 -6.95 16.96 -9.39
C ILE A 38 -5.50 17.25 -9.68
N GLY A 39 -4.71 16.21 -9.87
CA GLY A 39 -3.30 16.31 -10.20
C GLY A 39 -2.83 15.18 -11.10
N GLY A 40 -1.65 15.37 -11.67
CA GLY A 40 -1.03 14.34 -12.49
C GLY A 40 0.38 14.70 -12.88
N ASN A 41 1.14 13.70 -13.26
CA ASN A 41 2.46 13.89 -13.84
C ASN A 41 2.74 12.87 -14.97
N ILE A 42 3.58 13.31 -15.89
CA ILE A 42 4.22 12.48 -16.89
C ILE A 42 5.71 12.69 -16.70
N PHE A 43 6.46 11.60 -16.56
CA PHE A 43 7.89 11.64 -16.32
C PHE A 43 8.58 10.57 -17.15
N LYS A 44 9.67 10.94 -17.80
CA LYS A 44 10.57 10.05 -18.52
C LYS A 44 12.00 10.29 -18.09
N ASP A 45 12.73 9.23 -17.86
CA ASP A 45 14.14 9.22 -17.54
C ASP A 45 14.81 8.14 -18.38
N ASP A 46 15.82 8.55 -19.13
CA ASP A 46 16.62 7.63 -19.94
C ASP A 46 17.63 6.83 -19.09
N GLY A 47 17.73 7.15 -17.78
CA GLY A 47 18.71 6.56 -16.86
C GLY A 47 20.16 6.92 -17.21
N TYR A 48 21.09 6.70 -16.31
CA TYR A 48 22.51 6.90 -16.57
C TYR A 48 23.26 5.60 -16.92
N ARG A 49 22.65 4.46 -16.62
CA ARG A 49 23.15 3.12 -16.95
C ARG A 49 22.32 2.52 -18.08
N MET A 50 22.90 1.57 -18.81
CA MET A 50 22.20 0.85 -19.86
C MET A 50 21.06 0.02 -19.26
N GLY A 51 19.86 0.13 -19.82
CA GLY A 51 18.67 -0.60 -19.35
C GLY A 51 17.93 0.06 -18.18
N GLU A 52 18.50 1.02 -17.47
CA GLU A 52 17.81 1.77 -16.41
C GLU A 52 16.98 2.91 -17.00
N ILE A 53 15.74 2.62 -17.32
CA ILE A 53 14.79 3.61 -17.86
C ILE A 53 13.61 3.77 -16.91
N THR A 54 12.96 4.93 -16.96
CA THR A 54 11.66 5.14 -16.30
C THR A 54 10.74 5.92 -17.23
N ASP A 55 9.56 5.36 -17.51
CA ASP A 55 8.41 6.06 -18.11
C ASP A 55 7.24 5.94 -17.15
N ARG A 56 6.74 7.06 -16.65
CA ARG A 56 5.69 7.10 -15.63
C ARG A 56 4.62 8.10 -16.00
N LYS A 57 3.37 7.67 -15.90
CA LYS A 57 2.17 8.49 -16.02
C LYS A 57 1.33 8.31 -14.77
N ARG A 58 0.99 9.39 -14.11
CA ARG A 58 0.18 9.37 -12.88
C ARG A 58 -0.97 10.37 -13.00
N PHE A 59 -2.12 9.94 -12.50
CA PHE A 59 -3.27 10.80 -12.29
C PHE A 59 -3.82 10.55 -10.88
N ASN A 60 -4.23 11.62 -10.21
CA ASN A 60 -4.85 11.54 -8.88
C ASN A 60 -6.00 12.54 -8.77
N MET A 61 -7.06 12.14 -8.10
CA MET A 61 -8.22 12.95 -7.79
C MET A 61 -8.65 12.71 -6.34
N ASN A 62 -8.94 13.79 -5.64
CA ASN A 62 -9.59 13.76 -4.34
C ASN A 62 -10.79 14.68 -4.38
N SER A 63 -11.93 14.21 -3.88
CA SER A 63 -13.12 15.03 -3.73
C SER A 63 -13.81 14.78 -2.40
N THR A 64 -14.39 15.81 -1.83
CA THR A 64 -15.24 15.71 -0.63
C THR A 64 -16.45 16.61 -0.81
N TYR A 65 -17.63 16.01 -0.82
CA TYR A 65 -18.91 16.72 -0.88
C TYR A 65 -19.59 16.68 0.49
N LYS A 66 -19.94 17.84 1.02
CA LYS A 66 -20.73 18.01 2.24
C LYS A 66 -22.20 18.17 1.86
N SER A 67 -23.05 17.30 2.40
CA SER A 67 -24.48 17.32 2.09
C SER A 67 -25.14 18.64 2.52
N LYS A 68 -25.89 19.27 1.61
CA LYS A 68 -26.74 20.44 1.92
C LYS A 68 -28.05 20.04 2.58
N LYS A 69 -28.50 18.78 2.40
CA LYS A 69 -29.79 18.31 2.88
C LYS A 69 -29.71 17.65 4.25
N ILE A 70 -28.58 17.00 4.55
CA ILE A 70 -28.37 16.24 5.78
C ILE A 70 -27.15 16.81 6.48
N GLU A 71 -27.37 17.49 7.59
CA GLU A 71 -26.30 18.07 8.40
C GLU A 71 -25.37 16.96 8.94
N GLY A 72 -24.06 17.20 8.88
CA GLY A 72 -23.05 16.27 9.34
C GLY A 72 -22.73 15.11 8.38
N LEU A 73 -23.41 15.01 7.23
CA LEU A 73 -23.15 13.98 6.23
C LEU A 73 -22.18 14.49 5.15
N SER A 74 -21.13 13.71 4.89
CA SER A 74 -20.17 13.95 3.82
C SER A 74 -19.82 12.67 3.06
N TYR A 75 -19.54 12.83 1.79
CA TYR A 75 -19.08 11.80 0.88
C TYR A 75 -17.71 12.20 0.35
N SER A 76 -16.77 11.27 0.31
CA SER A 76 -15.47 11.54 -0.30
C SER A 76 -15.12 10.44 -1.28
N LEU A 77 -14.37 10.81 -2.30
CA LEU A 77 -13.83 9.91 -3.31
C LEU A 77 -12.37 10.24 -3.53
N ASN A 78 -11.50 9.24 -3.35
CA ASN A 78 -10.12 9.30 -3.79
C ASN A 78 -9.95 8.33 -4.95
N ALA A 79 -9.30 8.76 -6.02
CA ALA A 79 -8.98 7.93 -7.17
C ALA A 79 -7.56 8.20 -7.63
N ASN A 80 -6.79 7.15 -7.87
CA ASN A 80 -5.44 7.24 -8.39
C ASN A 80 -5.24 6.24 -9.52
N TYR A 81 -4.45 6.64 -10.49
CA TYR A 81 -3.96 5.80 -11.58
C TYR A 81 -2.47 6.03 -11.76
N LEU A 82 -1.72 4.95 -11.86
CA LEU A 82 -0.30 4.94 -12.17
C LEU A 82 -0.05 3.90 -13.27
N ASN A 83 0.51 4.34 -14.39
CA ASN A 83 1.15 3.47 -15.37
C ASN A 83 2.64 3.75 -15.32
N GLN A 84 3.45 2.72 -15.15
CA GLN A 84 4.89 2.86 -15.07
C GLN A 84 5.57 1.72 -15.81
N SER A 85 6.59 2.08 -16.59
CA SER A 85 7.59 1.15 -17.10
C SER A 85 8.95 1.55 -16.53
N SER A 86 9.67 0.59 -15.97
CA SER A 86 11.00 0.82 -15.41
C SER A 86 11.93 -0.32 -15.74
N GLY A 87 13.16 0.03 -16.09
CA GLY A 87 14.25 -0.92 -16.27
C GLY A 87 15.19 -0.88 -15.06
N SER A 88 15.75 -2.01 -14.70
CA SER A 88 16.76 -2.15 -13.67
C SER A 88 17.78 -3.22 -14.05
N THR A 89 18.97 -3.09 -13.51
CA THR A 89 20.05 -4.05 -13.69
C THR A 89 20.63 -4.44 -12.34
N LEU A 90 20.86 -5.73 -12.12
CA LEU A 90 21.40 -6.22 -10.87
C LEU A 90 22.90 -6.43 -10.90
N ILE A 91 23.44 -6.85 -12.04
CA ILE A 91 24.84 -7.25 -12.20
C ILE A 91 25.43 -6.48 -13.38
N TRP A 92 26.63 -5.94 -13.18
CA TRP A 92 27.40 -5.18 -14.16
C TRP A 92 28.42 -6.09 -14.83
N ASN A 93 28.80 -5.75 -16.06
CA ASN A 93 29.72 -6.56 -16.83
C ASN A 93 31.16 -6.58 -16.24
N GLY A 94 31.59 -5.49 -15.64
CA GLY A 94 32.88 -5.39 -15.00
C GLY A 94 33.25 -3.97 -14.56
N LEU A 95 34.46 -3.81 -14.00
CA LEU A 95 34.91 -2.51 -13.50
C LEU A 95 35.05 -1.46 -14.63
N ASP A 96 35.53 -1.87 -15.79
CA ASP A 96 35.70 -1.00 -16.95
C ASP A 96 34.41 -0.77 -17.73
N GLU A 97 33.41 -1.60 -17.50
CA GLU A 97 32.08 -1.52 -18.11
C GLU A 97 30.98 -1.43 -17.02
N ALA A 98 31.23 -0.65 -15.98
CA ALA A 98 30.34 -0.56 -14.80
C ALA A 98 28.95 0.00 -15.08
N TYR A 99 28.69 0.58 -16.25
CA TYR A 99 27.37 1.08 -16.67
C TYR A 99 26.70 0.17 -17.72
N ILE A 100 27.34 -0.89 -18.11
CA ILE A 100 26.81 -1.92 -18.99
C ILE A 100 26.40 -3.10 -18.13
N PRO A 101 25.15 -3.60 -18.24
CA PRO A 101 24.74 -4.79 -17.52
C PRO A 101 25.40 -6.04 -18.08
N LEU A 102 25.62 -7.02 -17.21
CA LEU A 102 25.92 -8.37 -17.65
C LEU A 102 24.73 -8.89 -18.48
N ASP A 103 25.01 -9.66 -19.52
CA ASP A 103 23.95 -10.31 -20.30
C ASP A 103 22.99 -11.09 -19.36
N TYR A 104 21.70 -11.02 -19.68
CA TYR A 104 20.60 -11.60 -18.88
C TYR A 104 20.30 -10.92 -17.53
N SER A 105 20.91 -9.77 -17.21
CA SER A 105 20.65 -9.07 -15.94
C SER A 105 19.75 -7.85 -16.05
N VAL A 106 19.28 -7.50 -17.26
CA VAL A 106 18.34 -6.39 -17.48
C VAL A 106 16.92 -6.87 -17.20
N SER A 107 16.29 -6.32 -16.19
CA SER A 107 14.87 -6.54 -15.88
C SER A 107 14.07 -5.29 -16.24
N THR A 108 12.98 -5.48 -16.99
CA THR A 108 12.00 -4.44 -17.30
C THR A 108 10.68 -4.80 -16.67
N SER A 109 10.16 -3.91 -15.83
CA SER A 109 8.84 -4.04 -15.22
C SER A 109 7.90 -2.99 -15.80
N THR A 110 6.76 -3.42 -16.34
CA THR A 110 5.69 -2.54 -16.82
C THR A 110 4.42 -2.88 -16.07
N GLY A 111 3.80 -1.86 -15.47
CA GLY A 111 2.63 -2.12 -14.64
C GLY A 111 1.62 -0.97 -14.60
N ASP A 112 0.42 -1.36 -14.26
CA ASP A 112 -0.71 -0.48 -13.97
C ASP A 112 -1.16 -0.67 -12.53
N THR A 113 -1.29 0.44 -11.84
CA THR A 113 -1.88 0.47 -10.50
C THR A 113 -2.99 1.51 -10.48
N TYR A 114 -4.18 1.11 -10.06
CA TYR A 114 -5.25 2.07 -9.83
C TYR A 114 -6.07 1.70 -8.60
N ASN A 115 -6.53 2.71 -7.90
CA ASN A 115 -7.46 2.55 -6.80
C ASN A 115 -8.60 3.57 -6.88
N ILE A 116 -9.73 3.15 -6.32
CA ILE A 116 -10.92 3.97 -6.12
C ILE A 116 -11.36 3.74 -4.67
N ASP A 117 -11.36 4.81 -3.88
CA ASP A 117 -11.59 4.77 -2.44
C ASP A 117 -12.79 5.69 -2.08
N PRO A 118 -14.03 5.24 -2.24
CA PRO A 118 -15.18 5.98 -1.74
C PRO A 118 -15.29 5.89 -0.22
N SER A 119 -15.74 6.97 0.41
CA SER A 119 -16.02 6.99 1.84
C SER A 119 -17.21 7.87 2.18
N ILE A 120 -17.87 7.52 3.29
CA ILE A 120 -19.00 8.24 3.85
C ILE A 120 -18.70 8.54 5.31
N THR A 121 -18.91 9.77 5.74
CA THR A 121 -18.84 10.15 7.15
C THR A 121 -20.13 10.85 7.54
N TYR A 122 -20.72 10.42 8.67
CA TYR A 122 -21.89 11.04 9.25
C TYR A 122 -21.63 11.36 10.72
N ILE A 123 -21.81 12.65 11.06
CA ILE A 123 -21.61 13.17 12.42
C ILE A 123 -22.95 13.73 12.90
N LYS A 124 -23.46 13.20 14.01
CA LYS A 124 -24.65 13.73 14.65
C LYS A 124 -24.48 13.75 16.16
N GLY A 125 -24.49 14.95 16.73
CA GLY A 125 -24.17 15.15 18.15
C GLY A 125 -22.81 14.54 18.48
N ASN A 126 -22.80 13.67 19.48
CA ASN A 126 -21.57 13.02 19.98
C ASN A 126 -21.23 11.70 19.25
N ASN A 127 -21.92 11.39 18.16
CA ASN A 127 -21.67 10.19 17.37
C ASN A 127 -21.04 10.54 16.02
N ARG A 128 -20.06 9.74 15.62
CA ARG A 128 -19.47 9.76 14.30
C ARG A 128 -19.48 8.35 13.72
N HIS A 129 -20.01 8.23 12.52
CA HIS A 129 -20.00 7.03 11.72
C HIS A 129 -19.10 7.28 10.51
N SER A 130 -18.24 6.34 10.18
CA SER A 130 -17.36 6.44 9.02
C SER A 130 -17.30 5.07 8.34
N LEU A 131 -17.63 5.04 7.06
CA LEU A 131 -17.41 3.89 6.18
C LEU A 131 -16.37 4.31 5.15
N ARG A 132 -15.28 3.56 5.07
CA ARG A 132 -14.21 3.72 4.08
C ARG A 132 -14.11 2.45 3.28
N THR A 133 -14.05 2.57 1.98
CA THR A 133 -13.87 1.40 1.11
C THR A 133 -12.72 1.65 0.16
N ARG A 134 -12.12 0.59 -0.35
CA ARG A 134 -11.07 0.62 -1.37
C ARG A 134 -11.26 -0.50 -2.36
N PHE A 135 -11.15 -0.17 -3.61
CA PHE A 135 -10.80 -1.10 -4.67
C PHE A 135 -9.40 -0.73 -5.17
N LEU A 136 -8.48 -1.68 -5.15
CA LEU A 136 -7.13 -1.52 -5.67
C LEU A 136 -6.85 -2.65 -6.67
N ASN A 137 -6.33 -2.29 -7.84
CA ASN A 137 -5.78 -3.22 -8.81
C ASN A 137 -4.31 -2.90 -9.05
N VAL A 138 -3.49 -3.92 -9.06
CA VAL A 138 -2.06 -3.86 -9.38
C VAL A 138 -1.76 -4.94 -10.40
N THR A 139 -1.10 -4.57 -11.48
CA THR A 139 -0.57 -5.52 -12.48
C THR A 139 0.87 -5.17 -12.79
N ASN A 140 1.73 -6.17 -12.85
CA ASN A 140 3.13 -6.02 -13.25
C ASN A 140 3.49 -7.13 -14.24
N ASN A 141 4.00 -6.74 -15.40
CA ASN A 141 4.62 -7.62 -16.37
C ASN A 141 6.13 -7.43 -16.27
N ASN A 142 6.83 -8.50 -15.94
CA ASN A 142 8.28 -8.49 -15.75
C ASN A 142 8.94 -9.28 -16.86
N LEU A 143 9.89 -8.64 -17.54
CA LEU A 143 10.65 -9.23 -18.62
C LEU A 143 12.13 -9.19 -18.26
N THR A 144 12.86 -10.25 -18.52
CA THR A 144 14.33 -10.27 -18.45
C THR A 144 14.87 -10.27 -19.87
N ASN A 145 15.69 -9.26 -20.22
CA ASN A 145 16.17 -9.02 -21.57
C ASN A 145 15.07 -9.05 -22.66
N GLY A 146 13.88 -8.53 -22.31
CA GLY A 146 12.72 -8.50 -23.20
C GLY A 146 11.96 -9.82 -23.33
N VAL A 147 12.33 -10.85 -22.58
CA VAL A 147 11.68 -12.16 -22.59
C VAL A 147 10.89 -12.35 -21.30
N ASP A 148 9.69 -12.89 -21.39
CA ASP A 148 8.90 -13.29 -20.22
C ASP A 148 9.54 -14.54 -19.59
N VAL A 149 9.96 -14.41 -18.34
CA VAL A 149 10.59 -15.47 -17.56
C VAL A 149 9.71 -15.98 -16.41
N GLY A 150 8.40 -15.75 -16.50
CA GLY A 150 7.44 -16.23 -15.51
C GLY A 150 7.52 -15.48 -14.18
N GLN A 151 7.67 -14.16 -14.19
CA GLN A 151 7.74 -13.33 -12.99
C GLN A 151 6.64 -12.25 -12.95
N SER A 152 5.66 -12.34 -13.84
CA SER A 152 4.54 -11.41 -13.89
C SER A 152 3.54 -11.69 -12.78
N ASN A 153 2.85 -10.65 -12.34
CA ASN A 153 1.87 -10.77 -11.27
C ASN A 153 0.72 -9.75 -11.37
N SER A 154 -0.40 -10.12 -10.81
CA SER A 154 -1.56 -9.25 -10.67
C SER A 154 -2.27 -9.48 -9.34
N ALA A 155 -2.81 -8.42 -8.76
CA ALA A 155 -3.59 -8.49 -7.53
C ALA A 155 -4.76 -7.51 -7.54
N LYS A 156 -5.90 -7.95 -7.01
CA LYS A 156 -7.08 -7.11 -6.76
C LYS A 156 -7.40 -7.16 -5.28
N THR A 157 -7.52 -5.98 -4.67
CA THR A 157 -7.89 -5.83 -3.27
C THR A 157 -9.22 -5.10 -3.14
N TYR A 158 -10.11 -5.67 -2.37
CA TYR A 158 -11.36 -5.07 -1.92
C TYR A 158 -11.26 -4.89 -0.41
N TYR A 159 -11.49 -3.68 0.07
CA TYR A 159 -11.40 -3.35 1.49
C TYR A 159 -12.61 -2.51 1.90
N ALA A 160 -13.11 -2.77 3.10
CA ALA A 160 -14.12 -1.97 3.77
C ALA A 160 -13.79 -1.85 5.25
N ASP A 161 -13.94 -0.66 5.80
CA ASP A 161 -13.75 -0.32 7.22
C ASP A 161 -14.92 0.54 7.67
N TYR A 162 -15.73 -0.01 8.55
CA TYR A 162 -16.76 0.74 9.24
C TYR A 162 -16.32 1.02 10.66
N GLN A 163 -16.38 2.29 11.05
CA GLN A 163 -16.03 2.78 12.37
C GLN A 163 -17.18 3.61 12.95
N TRP A 164 -17.55 3.29 14.16
CA TRP A 164 -18.41 4.11 15.00
C TRP A 164 -17.60 4.67 16.16
N GLN A 165 -17.76 5.97 16.42
CA GLN A 165 -17.14 6.67 17.52
C GLN A 165 -18.22 7.43 18.30
N LYS A 166 -18.19 7.31 19.62
CA LYS A 166 -19.08 8.02 20.53
C LYS A 166 -18.29 8.74 21.61
N ASN A 167 -18.52 10.04 21.75
CA ASN A 167 -18.00 10.83 22.85
C ASN A 167 -19.07 10.93 23.94
N ILE A 168 -18.73 10.57 25.18
CA ILE A 168 -19.61 10.68 26.35
C ILE A 168 -18.99 11.75 27.26
N GLU A 169 -19.38 13.01 27.01
CA GLU A 169 -18.78 14.19 27.64
C GLU A 169 -18.83 14.16 29.16
N LYS A 170 -20.00 13.77 29.74
CA LYS A 170 -20.16 13.64 31.18
C LYS A 170 -19.08 12.80 31.85
N TYR A 171 -18.61 11.77 31.16
CA TYR A 171 -17.60 10.86 31.67
C TYR A 171 -16.22 11.10 31.06
N LYS A 172 -16.06 12.07 30.17
CA LYS A 172 -14.83 12.30 29.39
C LYS A 172 -14.32 10.97 28.77
N LEU A 173 -15.24 10.18 28.25
CA LEU A 173 -15.02 8.86 27.67
C LEU A 173 -15.30 8.90 26.17
N ARG A 174 -14.35 8.38 25.38
CA ARG A 174 -14.54 8.10 23.96
C ARG A 174 -14.55 6.62 23.73
N ILE A 175 -15.56 6.13 23.03
CA ILE A 175 -15.66 4.75 22.57
C ILE A 175 -15.46 4.77 21.06
N THR A 176 -14.57 3.95 20.57
CA THR A 176 -14.37 3.73 19.12
C THR A 176 -14.49 2.23 18.87
N SER A 177 -15.47 1.82 18.07
CA SER A 177 -15.66 0.42 17.69
C SER A 177 -15.84 0.31 16.19
N GLY A 178 -15.44 -0.80 15.60
CA GLY A 178 -15.57 -0.98 14.18
C GLY A 178 -15.24 -2.39 13.72
N THR A 179 -15.41 -2.57 12.42
CA THR A 179 -15.11 -3.82 11.73
C THR A 179 -14.39 -3.54 10.42
N THR A 180 -13.43 -4.38 10.08
CA THR A 180 -12.77 -4.33 8.77
C THR A 180 -12.97 -5.63 8.03
N GLN A 181 -13.09 -5.53 6.72
CA GLN A 181 -13.11 -6.66 5.80
C GLN A 181 -12.14 -6.39 4.65
N GLU A 182 -11.25 -7.32 4.36
CA GLU A 182 -10.35 -7.28 3.22
C GLU A 182 -10.46 -8.59 2.44
N LYS A 183 -10.51 -8.49 1.11
CA LYS A 183 -10.37 -9.63 0.20
C LYS A 183 -9.32 -9.28 -0.84
N VAL A 184 -8.29 -10.11 -0.95
CA VAL A 184 -7.27 -10.02 -1.98
C VAL A 184 -7.36 -11.24 -2.88
N THR A 185 -7.37 -11.01 -4.19
CA THR A 185 -7.20 -12.05 -5.20
C THR A 185 -5.88 -11.78 -5.89
N ALA A 186 -4.98 -12.75 -5.92
CA ALA A 186 -3.70 -12.62 -6.58
C ALA A 186 -3.47 -13.77 -7.55
N ASN A 187 -2.85 -13.45 -8.68
CA ASN A 187 -2.31 -14.38 -9.64
C ASN A 187 -0.87 -13.98 -9.94
N SER A 188 0.04 -14.93 -9.93
CA SER A 188 1.45 -14.68 -10.19
C SER A 188 2.07 -15.92 -10.83
N ASP A 189 2.98 -15.70 -11.75
CA ASP A 189 3.76 -16.78 -12.34
C ASP A 189 4.75 -17.40 -11.34
N LEU A 190 5.03 -16.68 -10.21
CA LEU A 190 5.89 -17.17 -9.13
C LEU A 190 5.20 -18.15 -8.18
N PHE A 191 3.90 -18.35 -8.30
CA PHE A 191 3.14 -19.34 -7.55
C PHE A 191 1.94 -19.80 -8.39
N SER A 192 1.65 -21.09 -8.31
CA SER A 192 0.63 -21.71 -9.13
C SER A 192 -0.78 -21.22 -8.81
N GLY A 193 -1.60 -21.06 -9.86
CA GLY A 193 -3.02 -20.81 -9.77
C GLY A 193 -3.42 -19.46 -9.18
N LYS A 194 -4.70 -19.30 -8.92
CA LYS A 194 -5.25 -18.14 -8.25
C LYS A 194 -5.27 -18.34 -6.75
N ASN A 195 -4.83 -17.31 -6.05
CA ASN A 195 -4.78 -17.31 -4.59
C ASN A 195 -5.69 -16.22 -4.02
N TYR A 196 -6.38 -16.57 -2.96
CA TYR A 196 -7.36 -15.70 -2.31
C TYR A 196 -7.02 -15.54 -0.84
N LYS A 197 -6.93 -14.30 -0.40
CA LYS A 197 -6.77 -13.95 1.01
C LYS A 197 -7.99 -13.17 1.49
N THR A 198 -8.54 -13.55 2.63
CA THR A 198 -9.61 -12.81 3.29
C THR A 198 -9.22 -12.52 4.72
N ASN A 199 -9.26 -11.25 5.10
CA ASN A 199 -9.10 -10.81 6.49
C ASN A 199 -10.38 -10.15 6.96
N HIS A 200 -10.76 -10.42 8.20
CA HIS A 200 -11.85 -9.72 8.87
C HIS A 200 -11.44 -9.38 10.29
N SER A 201 -11.91 -8.28 10.81
CA SER A 201 -11.66 -7.93 12.19
C SER A 201 -12.84 -7.22 12.83
N LEU A 202 -12.91 -7.38 14.14
CA LEU A 202 -13.73 -6.56 15.04
C LEU A 202 -12.80 -5.88 16.03
N TYR A 203 -13.00 -4.60 16.30
CA TYR A 203 -12.18 -3.87 17.25
C TYR A 203 -12.99 -2.90 18.09
N THR A 204 -12.49 -2.65 19.29
CA THR A 204 -12.99 -1.59 20.15
C THR A 204 -11.84 -0.93 20.91
N GLN A 205 -11.98 0.36 21.15
CA GLN A 205 -11.06 1.17 21.94
C GLN A 205 -11.84 2.08 22.87
N LEU A 206 -11.40 2.17 24.10
CA LEU A 206 -11.90 3.07 25.12
C LEU A 206 -10.82 4.05 25.50
N ASP A 207 -11.08 5.35 25.35
CA ASP A 207 -10.19 6.42 25.77
C ASP A 207 -10.87 7.21 26.87
N LYS A 208 -10.28 7.18 28.07
CA LYS A 208 -10.80 7.83 29.27
C LYS A 208 -9.84 8.90 29.77
N LYS A 209 -10.37 10.09 30.01
CA LYS A 209 -9.60 11.19 30.60
C LYS A 209 -10.08 11.48 32.01
N TRP A 210 -9.13 11.45 32.96
CA TRP A 210 -9.31 11.87 34.35
C TRP A 210 -8.33 13.00 34.68
N ASN A 211 -8.79 14.21 34.80
CA ASN A 211 -7.92 15.36 35.09
C ASN A 211 -6.59 15.30 34.32
N ARG A 212 -5.53 14.85 34.98
CA ARG A 212 -4.16 14.74 34.48
C ARG A 212 -3.83 13.37 33.87
N LEU A 213 -4.73 12.38 33.98
CA LEU A 213 -4.51 11.01 33.52
C LEU A 213 -5.39 10.70 32.32
N ASN A 214 -4.77 10.21 31.24
CA ASN A 214 -5.48 9.63 30.10
C ASN A 214 -5.13 8.15 30.00
N ILE A 215 -6.15 7.30 29.87
CA ILE A 215 -6.02 5.86 29.69
C ILE A 215 -6.68 5.48 28.38
N SER A 216 -5.97 4.69 27.57
CA SER A 216 -6.49 4.04 26.36
C SER A 216 -6.45 2.52 26.54
N LEU A 217 -7.55 1.84 26.27
CA LEU A 217 -7.64 0.38 26.25
C LEU A 217 -8.19 -0.03 24.91
N GLY A 218 -7.55 -0.96 24.22
CA GLY A 218 -7.98 -1.46 22.92
C GLY A 218 -7.94 -2.97 22.87
N ALA A 219 -8.96 -3.55 22.23
CA ALA A 219 -9.04 -4.96 21.89
C ALA A 219 -9.43 -5.11 20.42
N ARG A 220 -8.81 -6.06 19.73
CA ARG A 220 -9.09 -6.41 18.34
C ARG A 220 -9.04 -7.92 18.19
N TYR A 221 -9.97 -8.49 17.49
CA TYR A 221 -9.91 -9.85 16.99
C TYR A 221 -9.71 -9.82 15.48
N GLU A 222 -8.75 -10.56 14.99
CA GLU A 222 -8.50 -10.72 13.56
C GLU A 222 -8.69 -12.17 13.17
N GLY A 223 -9.46 -12.38 12.10
CA GLY A 223 -9.58 -13.66 11.41
C GLY A 223 -8.93 -13.55 10.02
N PHE A 224 -8.25 -14.61 9.65
CA PHE A 224 -7.51 -14.74 8.40
C PHE A 224 -7.90 -16.05 7.73
N ARG A 225 -8.18 -16.00 6.45
CA ARG A 225 -8.30 -17.15 5.57
C ARG A 225 -7.46 -16.95 4.33
N LEU A 226 -6.67 -17.96 4.01
CA LEU A 226 -5.96 -18.08 2.77
C LEU A 226 -6.48 -19.31 2.03
N HIS A 227 -6.77 -19.17 0.73
CA HIS A 227 -7.16 -20.25 -0.16
C HIS A 227 -6.29 -20.21 -1.42
N SER A 228 -5.77 -21.37 -1.83
CA SER A 228 -5.07 -21.56 -3.09
C SER A 228 -5.81 -22.60 -3.94
N GLU A 229 -5.92 -22.36 -5.24
CA GLU A 229 -6.47 -23.35 -6.19
C GLU A 229 -5.57 -24.59 -6.23
N ASP A 230 -4.24 -24.40 -6.11
CA ASP A 230 -3.29 -25.50 -5.99
C ASP A 230 -2.98 -25.81 -4.53
N LYS A 231 -2.68 -27.08 -4.26
CA LYS A 231 -2.28 -27.50 -2.92
C LYS A 231 -0.90 -26.95 -2.56
N TYR A 232 -0.76 -26.52 -1.35
CA TYR A 232 0.52 -26.09 -0.79
C TYR A 232 0.81 -26.81 0.53
N PHE A 233 2.08 -26.82 0.95
CA PHE A 233 2.52 -27.54 2.12
C PHE A 233 2.73 -26.60 3.30
N ILE A 234 2.05 -26.86 4.41
CA ILE A 234 2.31 -26.22 5.71
C ILE A 234 2.48 -27.31 6.76
N GLY A 235 3.64 -27.34 7.41
CA GLY A 235 3.91 -28.31 8.48
C GLY A 235 3.92 -29.78 8.05
N GLY A 236 4.11 -30.06 6.75
CA GLY A 236 4.08 -31.41 6.18
C GLY A 236 2.73 -31.83 5.58
N ASP A 237 1.67 -31.06 5.79
CA ASP A 237 0.35 -31.35 5.23
C ASP A 237 0.12 -30.59 3.92
N SER A 238 -0.53 -31.25 2.97
CA SER A 238 -0.95 -30.67 1.68
C SER A 238 -2.37 -30.12 1.82
N ILE A 239 -2.51 -28.80 1.83
CA ILE A 239 -3.78 -28.10 2.07
C ILE A 239 -4.07 -27.06 0.99
N ASN A 240 -5.36 -26.75 0.77
CA ASN A 240 -5.81 -25.65 -0.08
C ASN A 240 -6.25 -24.44 0.76
N ASP A 241 -6.64 -24.65 1.99
CA ASP A 241 -7.17 -23.62 2.90
C ASP A 241 -6.36 -23.56 4.18
N PHE A 242 -6.03 -22.34 4.58
CA PHE A 242 -5.44 -22.04 5.87
C PHE A 242 -6.28 -21.00 6.60
N TYR A 243 -6.59 -21.27 7.87
CA TYR A 243 -7.36 -20.40 8.74
C TYR A 243 -6.55 -20.05 9.98
N ALA A 244 -6.61 -18.80 10.38
CA ALA A 244 -6.04 -18.36 11.64
C ALA A 244 -6.89 -17.23 12.24
N GLY A 245 -6.87 -17.13 13.56
CA GLY A 245 -7.53 -16.05 14.27
C GLY A 245 -6.76 -15.68 15.51
N LYS A 246 -6.71 -14.39 15.84
CA LYS A 246 -5.95 -13.90 16.99
C LYS A 246 -6.60 -12.69 17.66
N PRO A 247 -6.81 -12.72 18.97
CA PRO A 247 -7.08 -11.52 19.76
C PRO A 247 -5.78 -10.74 19.97
N VAL A 248 -5.88 -9.41 19.90
CA VAL A 248 -4.77 -8.46 20.09
C VAL A 248 -5.24 -7.38 21.05
N PHE A 249 -4.43 -7.09 22.05
CA PHE A 249 -4.73 -6.10 23.08
C PHE A 249 -3.68 -5.00 23.08
N ARG A 250 -4.11 -3.80 23.44
CA ARG A 250 -3.23 -2.66 23.66
C ARG A 250 -3.70 -1.81 24.82
N THR A 251 -2.79 -1.21 25.52
CA THR A 251 -3.06 -0.23 26.56
C THR A 251 -2.09 0.93 26.47
N GLY A 252 -2.54 2.11 26.79
CA GLY A 252 -1.74 3.32 26.83
C GLY A 252 -2.11 4.15 28.04
N LEU A 253 -1.12 4.77 28.65
CA LEU A 253 -1.27 5.67 29.77
C LEU A 253 -0.47 6.93 29.51
N ASN A 254 -1.07 8.10 29.76
CA ASN A 254 -0.42 9.39 29.70
C ASN A 254 -0.82 10.19 30.93
N TYR A 255 0.16 10.48 31.78
CA TYR A 255 -0.01 11.24 33.03
C TYR A 255 0.75 12.56 32.95
N GLN A 256 0.04 13.65 33.19
CA GLN A 256 0.65 14.97 33.32
C GLN A 256 1.15 15.15 34.75
N ALA A 257 2.44 14.91 34.98
CA ALA A 257 3.06 14.99 36.29
C ALA A 257 3.21 16.44 36.80
N ALA A 258 3.52 17.36 35.88
CA ALA A 258 3.59 18.79 36.12
C ALA A 258 3.04 19.57 34.94
N GLU A 259 3.01 20.89 34.99
CA GLU A 259 2.42 21.75 33.96
C GLU A 259 2.99 21.49 32.56
N ALA A 260 4.30 21.26 32.47
CA ALA A 260 5.01 20.93 31.21
C ALA A 260 5.60 19.51 31.18
N THR A 261 5.31 18.64 32.19
CA THR A 261 5.93 17.31 32.29
C THR A 261 4.90 16.20 32.12
N TYR A 262 5.18 15.29 31.21
CA TYR A 262 4.31 14.16 30.89
C TYR A 262 5.08 12.83 31.01
N VAL A 263 4.47 11.87 31.68
CA VAL A 263 4.93 10.48 31.74
C VAL A 263 4.00 9.64 30.88
N ARG A 264 4.57 8.85 29.97
CA ARG A 264 3.82 7.98 29.05
C ARG A 264 4.31 6.55 29.19
N ALA A 265 3.37 5.62 29.22
CA ALA A 265 3.61 4.20 29.14
C ALA A 265 2.65 3.59 28.14
N SER A 266 3.12 2.63 27.35
CA SER A 266 2.26 1.89 26.44
C SER A 266 2.71 0.43 26.35
N TRP A 267 1.73 -0.44 26.23
CA TRP A 267 1.94 -1.85 25.95
C TRP A 267 1.00 -2.29 24.85
N GLY A 268 1.46 -3.15 23.97
CA GLY A 268 0.65 -3.67 22.89
C GLY A 268 1.22 -4.94 22.31
N GLN A 269 0.34 -5.79 21.85
CA GLN A 269 0.68 -6.98 21.10
C GLN A 269 0.79 -6.61 19.62
N GLY A 270 1.89 -7.01 18.98
CA GLY A 270 2.09 -6.94 17.53
C GLY A 270 1.85 -8.31 16.90
N TYR A 271 1.14 -8.31 15.78
CA TYR A 271 0.85 -9.52 15.05
C TYR A 271 0.65 -9.22 13.57
N ARG A 272 1.14 -10.12 12.71
CA ARG A 272 0.98 -10.06 11.26
C ARG A 272 0.75 -11.48 10.73
N PHE A 273 -0.28 -11.68 9.94
CA PHE A 273 -0.41 -12.88 9.13
C PHE A 273 0.57 -12.86 7.96
N PRO A 274 1.07 -14.02 7.51
CA PRO A 274 1.96 -14.08 6.37
C PRO A 274 1.28 -13.53 5.10
N SER A 275 2.06 -12.94 4.22
CA SER A 275 1.60 -12.57 2.89
C SER A 275 1.52 -13.81 1.99
N MET A 276 0.80 -13.70 0.86
CA MET A 276 0.78 -14.75 -0.15
C MET A 276 2.17 -15.06 -0.68
N ALA A 277 2.97 -14.02 -0.92
CA ALA A 277 4.34 -14.19 -1.39
C ALA A 277 5.20 -15.01 -0.40
N GLU A 278 5.09 -14.73 0.90
CA GLU A 278 5.85 -15.47 1.93
C GLU A 278 5.48 -16.95 2.03
N LEU A 279 4.27 -17.32 1.62
CA LEU A 279 3.78 -18.69 1.69
C LEU A 279 3.96 -19.47 0.38
N PHE A 280 3.93 -18.78 -0.76
CA PHE A 280 3.81 -19.44 -2.07
C PHE A 280 4.98 -19.19 -3.02
N ILE A 281 5.87 -18.22 -2.77
CA ILE A 281 7.01 -18.02 -3.67
C ILE A 281 7.88 -19.26 -3.64
N SER A 282 7.92 -19.94 -4.78
CA SER A 282 8.89 -20.97 -5.10
C SER A 282 9.73 -20.45 -6.27
N THR A 283 10.90 -19.92 -5.99
CA THR A 283 11.84 -19.50 -7.04
C THR A 283 12.86 -20.62 -7.28
N ASN A 284 12.78 -21.25 -8.43
CA ASN A 284 13.93 -21.94 -8.99
C ASN A 284 14.78 -20.88 -9.73
N GLN A 285 15.70 -20.25 -9.04
CA GLN A 285 16.76 -19.52 -9.73
C GLN A 285 17.71 -20.55 -10.34
N SER A 286 17.40 -20.95 -11.57
CA SER A 286 18.33 -21.72 -12.38
C SER A 286 19.57 -20.86 -12.64
N GLY A 287 20.67 -21.14 -11.95
CA GLY A 287 21.95 -20.47 -12.16
C GLY A 287 22.77 -20.18 -10.89
N LEU A 288 22.24 -20.42 -9.71
CA LEU A 288 23.00 -20.45 -8.46
C LEU A 288 22.82 -21.85 -7.84
N GLU A 289 23.65 -22.79 -8.29
CA GLU A 289 23.96 -24.00 -7.55
C GLU A 289 25.09 -23.71 -6.56
#